data_a1b9be77ccb8a14c241503b61fae2984
#
_entry.id   a1b9be77ccb8a14c241503b61fae2984
#
_cell.length_a   1.000
_cell.length_b   1.000
_cell.length_c   1.000
_cell.angle_alpha   90.00
_cell.angle_beta   90.00
_cell.angle_gamma   90.00
#
_symmetry.space_group_name_H-M   'P 1'
#
loop_
_entity.id
_entity.type
_entity.pdbx_description
1 polymer ?
#
loop_
_entity_poly.entity_id
_entity_poly.type
_entity_poly.pdbx_seq_one_letter_code
_entity_poly.pdbx_strand_id
1 'polypeptide(L)' 'MSITASEARKSLFPLIKKVNEDHDAIEIVSKHGNAVLVSADDFSALREGAYLLRSPANARR' A
#
# COMPACT_ATOMS: atom_id res chain seq x y z
N MET A 1 -9.38 2.83 5.21
CA MET A 1 -10.44 1.97 4.68
C MET A 1 -9.95 0.55 4.63
N SER A 2 -10.78 -0.36 5.04
CA SER A 2 -10.43 -1.79 5.09
C SER A 2 -11.46 -2.59 4.32
N ILE A 3 -10.98 -3.54 3.54
CA ILE A 3 -11.88 -4.43 2.79
C ILE A 3 -11.27 -5.83 2.83
N THR A 4 -12.11 -6.81 2.51
CA THR A 4 -11.61 -8.18 2.45
C THR A 4 -10.90 -8.42 1.13
N ALA A 5 -10.11 -9.47 1.09
CA ALA A 5 -9.41 -9.85 -0.14
C ALA A 5 -10.39 -10.15 -1.26
N SER A 6 -11.53 -10.74 -0.93
CA SER A 6 -12.55 -11.02 -1.94
C SER A 6 -13.09 -9.74 -2.55
N GLU A 7 -13.35 -8.76 -1.71
CA GLU A 7 -13.82 -7.46 -2.19
C GLU A 7 -12.78 -6.79 -3.05
N ALA A 8 -11.52 -6.86 -2.61
CA ALA A 8 -10.44 -6.25 -3.37
C ALA A 8 -10.33 -6.87 -4.75
N ARG A 9 -10.48 -8.19 -4.83
CA ARG A 9 -10.40 -8.88 -6.12
C ARG A 9 -11.52 -8.46 -7.04
N LYS A 10 -12.72 -8.31 -6.49
CA LYS A 10 -13.88 -7.95 -7.30
C LYS A 10 -13.78 -6.53 -7.83
N SER A 11 -13.17 -5.64 -7.07
CA SER A 11 -13.12 -4.22 -7.41
C SER A 11 -11.71 -3.72 -7.63
N LEU A 12 -10.82 -4.57 -8.11
CA LEU A 12 -9.43 -4.21 -8.18
C LEU A 12 -9.15 -2.97 -9.02
N PHE A 13 -9.71 -2.91 -10.23
CA PHE A 13 -9.45 -1.76 -11.09
C PHE A 13 -9.97 -0.45 -10.49
N PRO A 14 -11.22 -0.40 -10.00
CA PRO A 14 -11.67 0.80 -9.31
C PRO A 14 -10.82 1.18 -8.11
N LEU A 15 -10.32 0.17 -7.39
CA LEU A 15 -9.48 0.46 -6.22
C LEU A 15 -8.14 1.04 -6.62
N ILE A 16 -7.55 0.53 -7.70
CA ILE A 16 -6.30 1.08 -8.20
C ILE A 16 -6.50 2.54 -8.58
N LYS A 17 -7.60 2.84 -9.26
CA LYS A 17 -7.90 4.21 -9.63
C LYS A 17 -8.07 5.09 -8.38
N LYS A 18 -8.77 4.57 -7.39
CA LYS A 18 -9.03 5.33 -6.17
C LYS A 18 -7.74 5.67 -5.44
N VAL A 19 -6.85 4.70 -5.26
CA VAL A 19 -5.62 4.98 -4.52
C VAL A 19 -4.72 5.94 -5.28
N ASN A 20 -4.79 5.96 -6.61
CA ASN A 20 -3.99 6.89 -7.39
C ASN A 20 -4.57 8.29 -7.39
N GLU A 21 -5.88 8.41 -7.35
CA GLU A 21 -6.54 9.72 -7.36
C GLU A 21 -6.58 10.35 -6.00
N ASP A 22 -6.94 9.56 -5.00
CA ASP A 22 -7.13 10.07 -3.64
C ASP A 22 -5.87 9.95 -2.80
N HIS A 23 -4.90 9.18 -3.24
CA HIS A 23 -3.66 8.94 -2.48
C HIS A 23 -3.95 8.35 -1.11
N ASP A 24 -4.98 7.51 -1.05
CA ASP A 24 -5.36 6.84 0.18
C ASP A 24 -4.85 5.42 0.16
N ALA A 25 -4.54 4.91 1.34
CA ALA A 25 -4.17 3.51 1.49
C ALA A 25 -5.40 2.71 1.84
N ILE A 26 -5.52 1.53 1.26
CA ILE A 26 -6.64 0.64 1.53
C ILE A 26 -6.09 -0.65 2.10
N GLU A 27 -6.50 -1.00 3.30
CA GLU A 27 -6.05 -2.22 3.93
C GLU A 27 -6.87 -3.40 3.42
N ILE A 28 -6.19 -4.45 3.01
CA ILE A 28 -6.84 -5.66 2.52
C ILE A 28 -6.64 -6.75 3.56
N VAL A 29 -7.74 -7.26 4.08
CA VAL A 29 -7.72 -8.25 5.13
C VAL A 29 -7.91 -9.63 4.54
N SER A 30 -7.03 -10.57 4.90
CA SER A 30 -7.19 -11.94 4.46
C SER A 30 -6.69 -12.88 5.55
N LYS A 31 -7.04 -14.14 5.42
CA LYS A 31 -6.58 -15.12 6.40
C LYS A 31 -5.11 -15.46 6.23
N HIS A 32 -4.53 -15.06 5.12
CA HIS A 32 -3.11 -15.28 4.89
C HIS A 32 -2.26 -14.10 5.35
N GLY A 33 -2.89 -13.10 5.92
CA GLY A 33 -2.22 -11.89 6.35
C GLY A 33 -2.85 -10.68 5.69
N ASN A 34 -2.63 -9.53 6.29
CA ASN A 34 -3.19 -8.31 5.76
C ASN A 34 -2.19 -7.65 4.82
N ALA A 35 -2.70 -6.90 3.87
CA ALA A 35 -1.89 -6.17 2.91
C ALA A 35 -2.44 -4.77 2.76
N VAL A 36 -1.68 -3.90 2.14
CA VAL A 36 -2.12 -2.53 1.92
C VAL A 36 -1.95 -2.19 0.45
N LEU A 37 -3.00 -1.63 -0.15
CA LEU A 37 -2.96 -1.19 -1.53
C LEU A 37 -2.75 0.32 -1.55
N VAL A 38 -1.68 0.75 -2.21
CA VAL A 38 -1.36 2.17 -2.34
C VAL A 38 -0.88 2.42 -3.77
N SER A 39 -0.89 3.68 -4.18
CA SER A 39 -0.36 4.01 -5.49
C SER A 39 1.15 3.77 -5.49
N ALA A 40 1.70 3.51 -6.67
CA ALA A 40 3.14 3.30 -6.79
C ALA A 40 3.90 4.55 -6.36
N ASP A 41 3.35 5.73 -6.68
CA ASP A 41 3.99 6.98 -6.29
C ASP A 41 4.04 7.13 -4.79
N ASP A 42 2.93 6.81 -4.12
CA ASP A 42 2.87 6.89 -2.67
C ASP A 42 3.80 5.88 -2.04
N PHE A 43 3.87 4.70 -2.62
CA PHE A 43 4.77 3.68 -2.12
C PHE A 43 6.23 4.13 -2.22
N SER A 44 6.59 4.73 -3.34
CA SER A 44 7.96 5.23 -3.51
C SER A 44 8.28 6.30 -2.48
N ALA A 45 7.36 7.23 -2.27
CA ALA A 45 7.55 8.29 -1.29
C ALA A 45 7.68 7.71 0.12
N LEU A 46 6.86 6.72 0.42
CA LEU A 46 6.90 6.07 1.72
C LEU A 46 8.21 5.35 1.93
N ARG A 47 8.67 4.65 0.91
CA ARG A 47 9.94 3.94 1.00
C ARG A 47 11.09 4.90 1.22
N GLU A 48 11.10 6.01 0.51
CA GLU A 48 12.16 7.00 0.68
C GLU A 48 12.11 7.62 2.06
N GLY A 49 10.89 7.92 2.54
CA GLY A 49 10.74 8.45 3.87
C GLY A 49 11.16 7.46 4.93
N ALA A 50 10.75 6.23 4.78
CA ALA A 50 11.11 5.20 5.73
C ALA A 50 12.61 4.96 5.69
N TYR A 51 13.17 5.01 4.51
CA TYR A 51 14.59 4.82 4.34
C TYR A 51 15.38 5.90 5.08
N LEU A 52 14.93 7.12 4.96
CA LEU A 52 15.59 8.24 5.62
C LEU A 52 15.46 8.15 7.13
N LEU A 53 14.36 7.63 7.60
CA LEU A 53 14.12 7.52 9.03
C LEU A 53 14.86 6.34 9.64
N ARG A 54 15.20 5.35 8.82
CA ARG A 54 15.92 4.20 9.32
C ARG A 54 17.39 4.48 9.36
N SER A 55 18.10 3.63 10.03
CA SER A 55 19.53 3.79 10.06
C SER A 55 20.10 3.48 8.69
N PRO A 56 21.20 4.09 8.35
CA PRO A 56 21.83 3.82 7.05
C PRO A 56 22.19 2.35 6.86
N ALA A 57 22.48 1.67 7.92
CA ALA A 57 22.80 0.26 7.81
C ALA A 57 21.64 -0.54 7.29
N ASN A 58 20.44 -0.17 7.71
CA ASN A 58 19.30 -0.82 7.20
C ASN A 58 19.08 -0.53 5.77
N ALA A 59 19.43 0.62 5.38
CA ALA A 59 19.20 1.07 4.04
C ALA A 59 19.95 0.24 3.06
N ARG A 60 21.03 -0.31 3.51
CA ARG A 60 21.76 -1.07 2.63
C ARG A 60 21.17 -2.31 2.29
N ARG A 61 20.59 -2.78 2.52
CA ARG A 61 20.17 -3.90 2.12
C ARG A 61 19.57 -4.09 1.46
#